data_a512baf4988a316345c8c74755853436
#
_entry.id   a512baf4988a316345c8c74755853436
#
_cell.length_a   1.000
_cell.length_b   1.000
_cell.length_c   1.000
_cell.angle_alpha   90.00
_cell.angle_beta   90.00
_cell.angle_gamma   90.00
#
_symmetry.space_group_name_H-M   'P 1'
#
loop_
_entity.id
_entity.type
_entity.pdbx_description
1 polymer ?
#
loop_
_entity_poly.entity_id
_entity_poly.type
_entity_poly.pdbx_seq_one_letter_code
_entity_poly.pdbx_strand_id
1 'polypeptide(L)'
;MDYFTILVIALGLSFDTFAVSLSYGVVRSGILFRQATWIAIILAVFQGGLTIAGYFLGSIFSDALKATDHWIALGLLSFLGIKMILEGLKKTKDEAPKDYSSTFVLLTIAFGTSIDAFAVGISFALLDVRIWEAGIVIGAVTFLASMTAIRIGKSAGARLGNKVEIIGGLLLIAIGFKIFLEHILA
;
A
#
# COMPACT_ATOMS: atom_id res chain seq x y z
N MET A 1 -2.74 -13.77 13.70
CA MET A 1 -2.95 -13.75 12.24
C MET A 1 -1.89 -14.60 11.57
N ASP A 2 -2.21 -15.40 10.53
CA ASP A 2 -1.23 -16.22 9.83
C ASP A 2 -0.39 -15.42 8.81
N TYR A 3 0.80 -15.91 8.50
CA TYR A 3 1.72 -15.24 7.57
C TYR A 3 1.15 -15.07 6.17
N PHE A 4 0.30 -16.00 5.73
CA PHE A 4 -0.33 -15.91 4.43
C PHE A 4 -1.25 -14.69 4.33
N THR A 5 -2.06 -14.43 5.34
CA THR A 5 -2.94 -13.26 5.39
C THR A 5 -2.12 -11.95 5.40
N ILE A 6 -1.03 -11.90 6.18
CA ILE A 6 -0.14 -10.72 6.19
C ILE A 6 0.47 -10.50 4.80
N LEU A 7 0.90 -11.57 4.12
CA LEU A 7 1.46 -11.47 2.78
C LEU A 7 0.43 -10.95 1.76
N VAL A 8 -0.81 -11.43 1.83
CA VAL A 8 -1.89 -10.98 0.91
C VAL A 8 -2.23 -9.51 1.17
N ILE A 9 -2.27 -9.08 2.43
CA ILE A 9 -2.45 -7.66 2.78
C ILE A 9 -1.27 -6.83 2.27
N ALA A 10 -0.04 -7.30 2.47
CA ALA A 10 1.16 -6.62 1.98
C ALA A 10 1.16 -6.46 0.45
N LEU A 11 0.73 -7.47 -0.29
CA LEU A 11 0.53 -7.39 -1.74
C LEU A 11 -0.53 -6.34 -2.08
N GLY A 12 -1.68 -6.35 -1.39
CA GLY A 12 -2.73 -5.35 -1.59
C GLY A 12 -2.22 -3.93 -1.39
N LEU A 13 -1.55 -3.68 -0.25
CA LEU A 13 -0.95 -2.37 0.09
C LEU A 13 0.17 -1.93 -0.87
N SER A 14 0.82 -2.85 -1.55
CA SER A 14 1.90 -2.49 -2.47
C SER A 14 1.42 -1.99 -3.84
N PHE A 15 0.12 -2.06 -4.16
CA PHE A 15 -0.37 -1.71 -5.50
C PHE A 15 -0.27 -0.22 -5.84
N ASP A 16 -0.56 0.67 -4.90
CA ASP A 16 -0.42 2.11 -5.08
C ASP A 16 1.05 2.50 -5.27
N THR A 17 1.93 1.96 -4.43
CA THR A 17 3.38 2.12 -4.54
C THR A 17 3.90 1.53 -5.86
N PHE A 18 3.35 0.41 -6.31
CA PHE A 18 3.64 -0.19 -7.61
C PHE A 18 3.24 0.75 -8.75
N ALA A 19 2.04 1.35 -8.71
CA ALA A 19 1.56 2.26 -9.74
C ALA A 19 2.45 3.53 -9.86
N VAL A 20 2.80 4.14 -8.72
CA VAL A 20 3.73 5.28 -8.66
C VAL A 20 5.10 4.91 -9.20
N SER A 21 5.65 3.77 -8.79
CA SER A 21 6.96 3.27 -9.22
C SER A 21 6.97 2.94 -10.71
N LEU A 22 5.88 2.41 -11.24
CA LEU A 22 5.68 2.13 -12.66
C LEU A 22 5.72 3.44 -13.46
N SER A 23 4.94 4.44 -13.04
CA SER A 23 4.90 5.76 -13.66
C SER A 23 6.28 6.41 -13.67
N TYR A 24 7.01 6.30 -12.56
CA TYR A 24 8.38 6.79 -12.48
C TYR A 24 9.32 6.11 -13.47
N GLY A 25 9.22 4.77 -13.60
CA GLY A 25 9.99 3.99 -14.57
C GLY A 25 9.69 4.37 -16.02
N VAL A 26 8.43 4.70 -16.34
CA VAL A 26 7.99 5.16 -17.66
C VAL A 26 8.57 6.53 -17.99
N VAL A 27 8.47 7.49 -17.07
CA VAL A 27 8.94 8.88 -17.26
C VAL A 27 10.46 8.95 -17.32
N ARG A 28 11.16 8.14 -16.54
CA ARG A 28 12.63 8.11 -16.49
C ARG A 28 13.21 6.79 -17.00
N SER A 29 13.15 6.59 -18.30
CA SER A 29 13.73 5.39 -18.94
C SER A 29 15.24 5.22 -18.70
N GLY A 30 15.98 6.29 -18.39
CA GLY A 30 17.41 6.30 -18.07
C GLY A 30 17.76 6.10 -16.59
N ILE A 31 16.80 5.77 -15.70
CA ILE A 31 17.07 5.62 -14.28
C ILE A 31 18.16 4.57 -13.98
N LEU A 32 19.13 4.95 -13.15
CA LEU A 32 20.18 4.06 -12.66
C LEU A 32 19.63 3.09 -11.60
N PHE A 33 20.18 1.88 -11.54
CA PHE A 33 19.80 0.88 -10.55
C PHE A 33 19.86 1.42 -9.12
N ARG A 34 20.92 2.17 -8.77
CA ARG A 34 21.08 2.79 -7.45
C ARG A 34 19.96 3.77 -7.10
N GLN A 35 19.51 4.56 -8.08
CA GLN A 35 18.40 5.50 -7.88
C GLN A 35 17.08 4.75 -7.68
N ALA A 36 16.80 3.72 -8.48
CA ALA A 36 15.63 2.86 -8.32
C ALA A 36 15.60 2.19 -6.94
N THR A 37 16.74 1.66 -6.50
CA THR A 37 16.88 1.04 -5.18
C THR A 37 16.61 2.05 -4.05
N TRP A 38 17.14 3.27 -4.15
CA TRP A 38 16.92 4.32 -3.16
C TRP A 38 15.45 4.70 -3.04
N ILE A 39 14.75 4.86 -4.16
CA ILE A 39 13.31 5.12 -4.21
C ILE A 39 12.54 3.97 -3.56
N ALA A 40 12.84 2.74 -3.95
CA ALA A 40 12.17 1.56 -3.40
C ALA A 40 12.38 1.42 -1.89
N ILE A 41 13.57 1.76 -1.37
CA ILE A 41 13.87 1.77 0.08
C ILE A 41 12.99 2.81 0.79
N ILE A 42 12.92 4.04 0.27
CA ILE A 42 12.12 5.10 0.90
C ILE A 42 10.65 4.67 0.95
N LEU A 43 10.09 4.19 -0.16
CA LEU A 43 8.70 3.74 -0.22
C LEU A 43 8.45 2.57 0.76
N ALA A 44 9.36 1.60 0.82
CA ALA A 44 9.26 0.45 1.73
C ALA A 44 9.33 0.86 3.22
N VAL A 45 10.23 1.78 3.56
CA VAL A 45 10.37 2.30 4.93
C VAL A 45 9.15 3.08 5.36
N PHE A 46 8.57 3.89 4.48
CA PHE A 46 7.33 4.60 4.77
C PHE A 46 6.16 3.63 4.94
N GLN A 47 6.03 2.65 4.05
CA GLN A 47 4.94 1.68 4.08
C GLN A 47 4.98 0.84 5.37
N GLY A 48 6.10 0.19 5.68
CA GLY A 48 6.26 -0.59 6.90
C GLY A 48 6.24 0.28 8.17
N GLY A 49 6.88 1.45 8.13
CA GLY A 49 6.95 2.38 9.26
C GLY A 49 5.59 2.97 9.62
N LEU A 50 4.79 3.38 8.64
CA LEU A 50 3.44 3.89 8.89
C LEU A 50 2.48 2.79 9.34
N THR A 51 2.64 1.55 8.87
CA THR A 51 1.90 0.40 9.44
C THR A 51 2.19 0.24 10.93
N ILE A 52 3.47 0.29 11.32
CA ILE A 52 3.87 0.19 12.73
C ILE A 52 3.34 1.39 13.53
N ALA A 53 3.45 2.60 13.00
CA ALA A 53 2.95 3.81 13.66
C ALA A 53 1.41 3.74 13.85
N GLY A 54 0.68 3.28 12.84
CA GLY A 54 -0.77 3.07 12.92
C GLY A 54 -1.16 2.05 13.99
N TYR A 55 -0.40 0.96 14.10
CA TYR A 55 -0.60 -0.05 15.16
C TYR A 55 -0.46 0.57 16.56
N PHE A 56 0.61 1.33 16.81
CA PHE A 56 0.78 1.96 18.10
C PHE A 56 -0.32 2.97 18.41
N LEU A 57 -0.77 3.74 17.42
CA LEU A 57 -1.91 4.63 17.62
C LEU A 57 -3.19 3.84 17.90
N GLY A 58 -3.47 2.79 17.11
CA GLY A 58 -4.64 1.93 17.31
C GLY A 58 -4.64 1.23 18.67
N SER A 59 -3.48 0.80 19.18
CA SER A 59 -3.35 0.15 20.47
C SER A 59 -3.73 1.04 21.65
N ILE A 60 -3.58 2.37 21.53
CA ILE A 60 -4.00 3.33 22.56
C ILE A 60 -5.54 3.32 22.71
N PHE A 61 -6.24 3.09 21.62
CA PHE A 61 -7.71 3.10 21.58
C PHE A 61 -8.33 1.71 21.57
N SER A 62 -7.52 0.65 21.63
CA SER A 62 -7.99 -0.74 21.47
C SER A 62 -9.07 -1.14 22.44
N ASP A 63 -8.99 -0.73 23.72
CA ASP A 63 -9.97 -1.10 24.73
C ASP A 63 -11.35 -0.47 24.50
N ALA A 64 -11.41 0.71 23.89
CA ALA A 64 -12.66 1.36 23.51
C ALA A 64 -13.27 0.78 22.21
N LEU A 65 -12.47 0.11 21.39
CA LEU A 65 -12.84 -0.33 20.03
C LEU A 65 -13.09 -1.85 19.93
N LYS A 66 -12.74 -2.64 20.94
CA LYS A 66 -12.84 -4.12 20.94
C LYS A 66 -14.21 -4.68 20.58
N ALA A 67 -15.29 -3.94 20.83
CA ALA A 67 -16.65 -4.37 20.50
C ALA A 67 -17.02 -4.21 19.01
N THR A 68 -16.22 -3.45 18.24
CA THR A 68 -16.52 -3.05 16.86
C THR A 68 -15.32 -3.23 15.92
N ASP A 69 -14.28 -3.94 16.34
CA ASP A 69 -12.99 -4.08 15.64
C ASP A 69 -13.13 -4.61 14.20
N HIS A 70 -13.91 -5.68 14.00
CA HIS A 70 -14.15 -6.27 12.68
C HIS A 70 -14.92 -5.33 11.72
N TRP A 71 -15.85 -4.50 12.25
CA TRP A 71 -16.56 -3.50 11.46
C TRP A 71 -15.64 -2.36 11.05
N ILE A 72 -14.73 -1.96 11.94
CA ILE A 72 -13.72 -0.92 11.64
C ILE A 72 -12.74 -1.43 10.59
N ALA A 73 -12.22 -2.65 10.75
CA ALA A 73 -11.32 -3.27 9.77
C ALA A 73 -12.00 -3.40 8.40
N LEU A 74 -13.24 -3.91 8.34
CA LEU A 74 -14.01 -3.98 7.10
C LEU A 74 -14.22 -2.61 6.48
N GLY A 75 -14.63 -1.62 7.28
CA GLY A 75 -14.89 -0.25 6.82
C GLY A 75 -13.65 0.40 6.24
N LEU A 76 -12.51 0.31 6.92
CA LEU A 76 -11.23 0.88 6.47
C LEU A 76 -10.74 0.21 5.17
N LEU A 77 -10.72 -1.13 5.12
CA LEU A 77 -10.25 -1.85 3.94
C LEU A 77 -11.19 -1.68 2.75
N SER A 78 -12.52 -1.63 2.98
CA SER A 78 -13.49 -1.36 1.92
C SER A 78 -13.37 0.07 1.40
N PHE A 79 -13.23 1.06 2.28
CA PHE A 79 -13.02 2.46 1.91
C PHE A 79 -11.75 2.60 1.05
N LEU A 80 -10.67 1.96 1.46
CA LEU A 80 -9.40 1.98 0.75
C LEU A 80 -9.52 1.33 -0.63
N GLY A 81 -10.14 0.15 -0.70
CA GLY A 81 -10.36 -0.55 -1.95
C GLY A 81 -11.25 0.24 -2.92
N ILE A 82 -12.33 0.88 -2.42
CA ILE A 82 -13.18 1.75 -3.23
C ILE A 82 -12.39 2.97 -3.72
N LYS A 83 -11.61 3.61 -2.84
CA LYS A 83 -10.75 4.74 -3.21
C LYS A 83 -9.82 4.36 -4.36
N MET A 84 -9.10 3.23 -4.26
CA MET A 84 -8.20 2.75 -5.31
C MET A 84 -8.92 2.48 -6.63
N ILE A 85 -10.10 1.86 -6.59
CA ILE A 85 -10.92 1.63 -7.80
C ILE A 85 -11.30 2.96 -8.44
N LEU A 86 -11.75 3.94 -7.64
CA LEU A 86 -12.13 5.25 -8.15
C LEU A 86 -10.94 6.02 -8.74
N GLU A 87 -9.75 5.90 -8.14
CA GLU A 87 -8.51 6.48 -8.66
C GLU A 87 -8.12 5.83 -9.99
N GLY A 88 -8.20 4.50 -10.10
CA GLY A 88 -7.91 3.78 -11.33
C GLY A 88 -8.92 4.03 -12.47
N LEU A 89 -10.17 4.38 -12.13
CA LEU A 89 -11.19 4.75 -13.12
C LEU A 89 -11.08 6.21 -13.58
N LYS A 90 -10.46 7.08 -12.79
CA LYS A 90 -10.16 8.44 -13.24
C LYS A 90 -9.14 8.38 -14.36
N LYS A 91 -9.53 8.73 -15.58
CA LYS A 91 -8.57 8.97 -16.65
C LYS A 91 -7.59 10.02 -16.14
N THR A 92 -6.34 9.65 -16.01
CA THR A 92 -5.23 10.59 -15.78
C THR A 92 -5.26 11.61 -16.92
N LYS A 93 -5.89 12.76 -16.67
CA LYS A 93 -5.59 13.96 -17.46
C LYS A 93 -4.12 14.26 -17.17
N ASP A 94 -3.35 14.44 -18.23
CA ASP A 94 -1.94 14.80 -18.24
C ASP A 94 -1.48 15.55 -16.97
N GLU A 95 -1.24 14.83 -15.88
CA GLU A 95 -0.45 15.38 -14.81
C GLU A 95 0.95 15.49 -15.39
N ALA A 96 1.40 16.74 -15.53
CA ALA A 96 2.78 17.03 -15.91
C ALA A 96 3.71 16.13 -15.11
N PRO A 97 4.75 15.54 -15.73
CA PRO A 97 5.61 14.58 -15.07
C PRO A 97 6.16 15.22 -13.80
N LYS A 98 5.70 14.74 -12.63
CA LYS A 98 6.19 15.22 -11.34
C LYS A 98 7.70 15.02 -11.32
N ASP A 99 8.44 16.06 -11.04
CA ASP A 99 9.90 15.97 -10.98
C ASP A 99 10.32 15.21 -9.71
N TYR A 100 10.34 13.89 -9.82
CA TYR A 100 10.78 12.97 -8.76
C TYR A 100 12.29 13.10 -8.43
N SER A 101 13.00 14.06 -9.01
CA SER A 101 14.40 14.33 -8.68
C SER A 101 14.55 14.98 -7.31
N SER A 102 13.52 15.68 -6.84
CA SER A 102 13.52 16.30 -5.53
C SER A 102 13.21 15.27 -4.44
N THR A 103 14.10 15.13 -3.47
CA THR A 103 13.88 14.26 -2.29
C THR A 103 12.59 14.64 -1.56
N PHE A 104 12.24 15.93 -1.51
CA PHE A 104 11.00 16.39 -0.89
C PHE A 104 9.76 15.85 -1.60
N VAL A 105 9.73 15.87 -2.94
CA VAL A 105 8.63 15.30 -3.73
C VAL A 105 8.52 13.80 -3.49
N LEU A 106 9.65 13.07 -3.46
CA LEU A 106 9.67 11.65 -3.18
C LEU A 106 9.11 11.32 -1.79
N LEU A 107 9.50 12.08 -0.76
CA LEU A 107 9.00 11.90 0.61
C LEU A 107 7.50 12.18 0.70
N THR A 108 7.02 13.23 0.02
CA THR A 108 5.58 13.56 -0.03
C THR A 108 4.77 12.44 -0.68
N ILE A 109 5.29 11.88 -1.76
CA ILE A 109 4.65 10.74 -2.45
C ILE A 109 4.68 9.50 -1.55
N ALA A 110 5.84 9.19 -0.94
CA ALA A 110 5.98 8.04 -0.05
C ALA A 110 5.02 8.13 1.14
N PHE A 111 4.86 9.31 1.72
CA PHE A 111 3.89 9.54 2.79
C PHE A 111 2.46 9.38 2.28
N GLY A 112 2.13 10.00 1.14
CA GLY A 112 0.78 9.94 0.56
C GLY A 112 0.35 8.53 0.18
N THR A 113 1.25 7.74 -0.41
CA THR A 113 0.98 6.34 -0.79
C THR A 113 0.98 5.37 0.39
N SER A 114 1.43 5.78 1.56
CA SER A 114 1.49 4.91 2.75
C SER A 114 0.44 5.25 3.83
N ILE A 115 -0.50 6.17 3.53
CA ILE A 115 -1.61 6.51 4.44
C ILE A 115 -2.54 5.29 4.65
N ASP A 116 -2.72 4.48 3.63
CA ASP A 116 -3.45 3.23 3.69
C ASP A 116 -2.79 2.21 4.62
N ALA A 117 -1.47 2.09 4.55
CA ALA A 117 -0.69 1.25 5.45
C ALA A 117 -0.85 1.69 6.93
N PHE A 118 -0.95 2.99 7.17
CA PHE A 118 -1.25 3.52 8.51
C PHE A 118 -2.63 3.07 8.99
N ALA A 119 -3.67 3.14 8.14
CA ALA A 119 -5.02 2.69 8.46
C ALA A 119 -5.08 1.17 8.72
N VAL A 120 -4.35 0.37 7.92
CA VAL A 120 -4.22 -1.08 8.14
C VAL A 120 -3.48 -1.35 9.46
N GLY A 121 -2.46 -0.56 9.79
CA GLY A 121 -1.76 -0.64 11.07
C GLY A 121 -2.71 -0.48 12.27
N ILE A 122 -3.64 0.50 12.22
CA ILE A 122 -4.68 0.67 13.24
C ILE A 122 -5.53 -0.61 13.35
N SER A 123 -5.94 -1.17 12.22
CA SER A 123 -6.72 -2.43 12.19
C SER A 123 -5.94 -3.61 12.78
N PHE A 124 -4.63 -3.68 12.57
CA PHE A 124 -3.76 -4.71 13.16
C PHE A 124 -3.67 -4.65 14.67
N ALA A 125 -3.79 -3.47 15.27
CA ALA A 125 -3.83 -3.29 16.71
C ALA A 125 -5.07 -3.96 17.36
N LEU A 126 -6.17 -4.05 16.60
CA LEU A 126 -7.41 -4.68 17.03
C LEU A 126 -7.40 -6.21 16.85
N LEU A 127 -6.52 -6.72 15.98
CA LEU A 127 -6.45 -8.14 15.57
C LEU A 127 -5.30 -8.92 16.22
N ASP A 128 -4.61 -8.35 17.22
CA ASP A 128 -3.46 -8.96 17.94
C ASP A 128 -2.38 -9.53 16.99
N VAL A 129 -1.96 -8.70 16.05
CA VAL A 129 -0.95 -9.04 15.04
C VAL A 129 0.46 -8.75 15.59
N ARG A 130 1.43 -9.60 15.28
CA ARG A 130 2.85 -9.32 15.54
C ARG A 130 3.36 -8.21 14.62
N ILE A 131 3.21 -6.97 15.07
CA ILE A 131 3.38 -5.80 14.22
C ILE A 131 4.79 -5.68 13.60
N TRP A 132 5.83 -6.07 14.33
CA TRP A 132 7.19 -6.01 13.80
C TRP A 132 7.39 -6.94 12.60
N GLU A 133 6.85 -8.16 12.68
CA GLU A 133 6.90 -9.12 11.57
C GLU A 133 6.05 -8.61 10.40
N ALA A 134 4.85 -8.11 10.66
CA ALA A 134 3.97 -7.56 9.63
C ALA A 134 4.60 -6.34 8.94
N GLY A 135 5.18 -5.40 9.68
CA GLY A 135 5.84 -4.23 9.13
C GLY A 135 7.04 -4.58 8.25
N ILE A 136 7.84 -5.58 8.65
CA ILE A 136 8.97 -6.08 7.84
C ILE A 136 8.46 -6.73 6.54
N VAL A 137 7.44 -7.58 6.62
CA VAL A 137 6.85 -8.25 5.44
C VAL A 137 6.26 -7.21 4.48
N ILE A 138 5.48 -6.24 4.99
CA ILE A 138 4.91 -5.16 4.19
C ILE A 138 6.00 -4.35 3.52
N GLY A 139 7.03 -3.93 4.26
CA GLY A 139 8.15 -3.19 3.69
C GLY A 139 8.91 -3.99 2.63
N ALA A 140 9.18 -5.28 2.86
CA ALA A 140 9.87 -6.14 1.90
C ALA A 140 9.06 -6.34 0.62
N VAL A 141 7.76 -6.59 0.73
CA VAL A 141 6.86 -6.73 -0.44
C VAL A 141 6.79 -5.43 -1.22
N THR A 142 6.65 -4.28 -0.53
CA THR A 142 6.64 -2.95 -1.16
C THR A 142 7.95 -2.66 -1.88
N PHE A 143 9.09 -3.01 -1.30
CA PHE A 143 10.39 -2.87 -1.96
C PHE A 143 10.47 -3.67 -3.26
N LEU A 144 10.09 -4.96 -3.22
CA LEU A 144 10.10 -5.83 -4.39
C LEU A 144 9.11 -5.37 -5.46
N ALA A 145 7.92 -4.95 -5.05
CA ALA A 145 6.90 -4.39 -5.94
C ALA A 145 7.41 -3.12 -6.64
N SER A 146 8.00 -2.18 -5.89
CA SER A 146 8.57 -0.94 -6.44
C SER A 146 9.70 -1.19 -7.42
N MET A 147 10.65 -2.07 -7.08
CA MET A 147 11.76 -2.43 -7.96
C MET A 147 11.28 -3.08 -9.25
N THR A 148 10.29 -3.97 -9.15
CA THR A 148 9.68 -4.64 -10.30
C THR A 148 8.93 -3.64 -11.17
N ALA A 149 8.13 -2.76 -10.56
CA ALA A 149 7.37 -1.73 -11.24
C ALA A 149 8.27 -0.76 -12.03
N ILE A 150 9.37 -0.27 -11.43
CA ILE A 150 10.32 0.61 -12.12
C ILE A 150 10.92 -0.10 -13.34
N ARG A 151 11.27 -1.39 -13.22
CA ARG A 151 11.81 -2.18 -14.36
C ARG A 151 10.78 -2.35 -15.47
N ILE A 152 9.55 -2.69 -15.12
CA ILE A 152 8.44 -2.82 -16.08
C ILE A 152 8.17 -1.48 -16.75
N GLY A 153 8.13 -0.38 -15.98
CA GLY A 153 7.91 0.97 -16.49
C GLY A 153 8.95 1.38 -17.54
N LYS A 154 10.22 1.04 -17.33
CA LYS A 154 11.28 1.25 -18.32
C LYS A 154 11.03 0.50 -19.64
N SER A 155 10.38 -0.66 -19.59
CA SER A 155 10.25 -1.56 -20.75
C SER A 155 8.91 -1.45 -21.47
N ALA A 156 7.84 -1.16 -20.77
CA ALA A 156 6.47 -1.36 -21.25
C ALA A 156 5.66 -0.09 -21.56
N GLY A 157 6.17 1.09 -21.21
CA GLY A 157 5.46 2.36 -21.45
C GLY A 157 4.12 2.49 -20.69
N ALA A 158 3.47 3.62 -20.86
CA ALA A 158 2.33 4.12 -20.05
C ALA A 158 1.01 3.29 -20.08
N ARG A 159 0.97 2.12 -20.71
CA ARG A 159 -0.29 1.38 -20.94
C ARG A 159 -0.87 0.65 -19.73
N LEU A 160 -0.10 0.47 -18.66
CA LEU A 160 -0.47 -0.42 -17.54
C LEU A 160 -0.96 0.32 -16.28
N GLY A 161 -0.67 1.59 -16.09
CA GLY A 161 -0.87 2.31 -14.81
C GLY A 161 -2.25 2.17 -14.17
N ASN A 162 -3.31 2.60 -14.87
CA ASN A 162 -4.67 2.64 -14.29
C ASN A 162 -5.28 1.25 -14.02
N LYS A 163 -4.89 0.22 -14.79
CA LYS A 163 -5.39 -1.14 -14.58
C LYS A 163 -4.85 -1.75 -13.29
N VAL A 164 -3.64 -1.39 -12.88
CA VAL A 164 -3.01 -1.87 -11.65
C VAL A 164 -3.77 -1.37 -10.42
N GLU A 165 -4.19 -0.10 -10.39
CA GLU A 165 -4.97 0.49 -9.29
C GLU A 165 -6.33 -0.19 -9.12
N ILE A 166 -7.03 -0.47 -10.23
CA ILE A 166 -8.32 -1.18 -10.19
C ILE A 166 -8.15 -2.59 -9.61
N ILE A 167 -7.14 -3.34 -10.07
CA ILE A 167 -6.87 -4.70 -9.57
C ILE A 167 -6.52 -4.66 -8.09
N GLY A 168 -5.68 -3.71 -7.66
CA GLY A 168 -5.32 -3.53 -6.26
C GLY A 168 -6.52 -3.23 -5.37
N GLY A 169 -7.39 -2.32 -5.82
CA GLY A 169 -8.62 -1.97 -5.10
C GLY A 169 -9.57 -3.16 -4.94
N LEU A 170 -9.79 -3.94 -5.99
CA LEU A 170 -10.61 -5.16 -5.93
C LEU A 170 -10.04 -6.20 -4.95
N LEU A 171 -8.72 -6.36 -4.94
CA LEU A 171 -8.04 -7.29 -4.04
C LEU A 171 -8.19 -6.88 -2.57
N LEU A 172 -8.05 -5.59 -2.25
CA LEU A 172 -8.25 -5.07 -0.90
C LEU A 172 -9.69 -5.26 -0.41
N ILE A 173 -10.69 -5.01 -1.26
CA ILE A 173 -12.10 -5.27 -0.92
C ILE A 173 -12.33 -6.76 -0.64
N ALA A 174 -11.78 -7.65 -1.48
CA ALA A 174 -11.91 -9.09 -1.28
C ALA A 174 -11.29 -9.56 0.03
N ILE A 175 -10.14 -8.99 0.43
CA ILE A 175 -9.48 -9.29 1.71
C ILE A 175 -10.33 -8.79 2.89
N GLY A 176 -10.81 -7.54 2.83
CA GLY A 176 -11.67 -6.98 3.87
C GLY A 176 -12.93 -7.83 4.07
N PHE A 177 -13.54 -8.28 2.98
CA PHE A 177 -14.72 -9.15 3.01
C PHE A 177 -14.39 -10.55 3.56
N LYS A 178 -13.24 -11.11 3.22
CA LYS A 178 -12.76 -12.38 3.80
C LYS A 178 -12.62 -12.29 5.31
N ILE A 179 -11.92 -11.26 5.82
CA ILE A 179 -11.73 -11.05 7.26
C ILE A 179 -13.07 -10.90 7.97
N PHE A 180 -13.99 -10.14 7.39
CA PHE A 180 -15.33 -9.95 7.94
C PHE A 180 -16.10 -11.28 8.03
N LEU A 181 -16.08 -12.10 6.98
CA LEU A 181 -16.77 -13.40 6.97
C LEU A 181 -16.16 -14.38 7.97
N GLU A 182 -14.84 -14.45 8.07
CA GLU A 182 -14.16 -15.32 9.05
C GLU A 182 -14.55 -14.98 10.48
N HIS A 183 -14.79 -13.70 10.76
CA HIS A 183 -15.19 -13.28 12.12
C HIS A 183 -16.68 -13.49 12.44
N ILE A 184 -17.57 -13.40 11.44
CA ILE A 184 -19.02 -13.64 11.65
C ILE A 184 -19.35 -15.14 11.69
N LEU A 185 -18.57 -15.97 10.99
CA LEU A 185 -18.81 -17.40 10.89
C LEU A 185 -18.07 -18.24 11.95
N ALA A 186 -17.16 -17.62 12.73
CA ALA A 186 -16.44 -18.23 13.85
C ALA A 186 -17.18 -18.02 15.17
#